data_addd708493264d36803c4902f41e7c21
#
_entry.id   addd708493264d36803c4902f41e7c21
#
_cell.length_a   1.000
_cell.length_b   1.000
_cell.length_c   1.000
_cell.angle_alpha   90.00
_cell.angle_beta   90.00
_cell.angle_gamma   90.00
#
_symmetry.space_group_name_H-M   'P 1'
#
loop_
_entity.id
_entity.type
_entity.pdbx_description
1 polymer ?
#
loop_
_entity_poly.entity_id
_entity_poly.type
_entity_poly.pdbx_seq_one_letter_code
_entity_poly.pdbx_strand_id
1 'polypeptide(L)'
;EVSEDQITMARADREKDSQRLISYAIGCMMGRYSLDEPGLIYGHAGNVGFDASRYATFPADADGIVPLTDERWFTDDAAIRVREFLLAVWGADTLEENMAWLAESLGTKASETPDETVRRYLADKFYKDHLQTYKKRPIYWLFSSGKQGAFQALVYLHRYTEGTLARLRAEYLVPLIAKVVSRLDMLAQDV
;
A
#
# COMPACT_ATOMS: atom_id res chain seq x y z
N GLU A 1 20.64 -15.13 -29.76
CA GLU A 1 21.45 -14.25 -28.89
C GLU A 1 21.03 -12.81 -29.15
N VAL A 2 20.71 -12.06 -28.10
CA VAL A 2 20.43 -10.64 -28.17
C VAL A 2 21.77 -9.91 -28.14
N SER A 3 22.06 -9.07 -29.14
CA SER A 3 23.31 -8.30 -29.15
C SER A 3 23.23 -7.14 -28.13
N GLU A 4 24.40 -6.72 -27.62
CA GLU A 4 24.48 -5.62 -26.63
C GLU A 4 23.81 -4.32 -27.16
N ASP A 5 23.86 -4.08 -28.47
CA ASP A 5 23.21 -2.92 -29.10
C ASP A 5 21.68 -2.96 -29.08
N GLN A 6 21.09 -4.13 -28.79
CA GLN A 6 19.64 -4.32 -28.67
C GLN A 6 19.14 -4.15 -27.21
N ILE A 7 20.05 -4.00 -26.24
CA ILE A 7 19.73 -3.80 -24.85
C ILE A 7 19.55 -2.30 -24.60
N THR A 8 18.32 -1.83 -24.62
CA THR A 8 18.01 -0.47 -24.20
C THR A 8 17.88 -0.43 -22.67
N MET A 9 18.92 0.05 -22.01
CA MET A 9 18.84 0.35 -20.59
C MET A 9 18.01 1.62 -20.36
N ALA A 10 16.88 1.49 -19.67
CA ALA A 10 16.13 2.66 -19.21
C ALA A 10 16.99 3.47 -18.24
N ARG A 11 17.06 4.81 -18.44
CA ARG A 11 17.69 5.69 -17.46
C ARG A 11 16.92 5.63 -16.16
N ALA A 12 17.64 5.69 -15.02
CA ALA A 12 17.03 5.82 -13.71
C ALA A 12 16.14 7.08 -13.67
N ASP A 13 14.93 6.90 -13.18
CA ASP A 13 13.95 7.97 -12.98
C ASP A 13 13.53 7.90 -11.50
N ARG A 14 14.04 8.83 -10.69
CA ARG A 14 13.89 8.81 -9.24
C ARG A 14 12.42 8.74 -8.81
N GLU A 15 11.54 9.51 -9.42
CA GLU A 15 10.12 9.49 -9.09
C GLU A 15 9.48 8.14 -9.47
N LYS A 16 9.67 7.71 -10.71
CA LYS A 16 9.08 6.44 -11.18
C LYS A 16 9.65 5.22 -10.46
N ASP A 17 10.93 5.21 -10.15
CA ASP A 17 11.55 4.10 -9.46
C ASP A 17 11.07 4.03 -8.00
N SER A 18 10.83 5.18 -7.35
CA SER A 18 10.19 5.26 -6.03
C SER A 18 8.73 4.80 -6.06
N GLN A 19 7.96 5.17 -7.09
CA GLN A 19 6.60 4.67 -7.30
C GLN A 19 6.58 3.15 -7.49
N ARG A 20 7.56 2.59 -8.22
CA ARG A 20 7.71 1.14 -8.40
C ARG A 20 8.08 0.43 -7.10
N LEU A 21 8.95 1.04 -6.29
CA LEU A 21 9.29 0.53 -4.96
C LEU A 21 8.05 0.43 -4.07
N ILE A 22 7.22 1.47 -4.03
CA ILE A 22 5.94 1.43 -3.29
C ILE A 22 5.01 0.37 -3.88
N SER A 23 4.92 0.26 -5.21
CA SER A 23 4.10 -0.77 -5.85
C SER A 23 4.55 -2.18 -5.49
N TYR A 24 5.86 -2.41 -5.36
CA TYR A 24 6.41 -3.67 -4.88
C TYR A 24 6.10 -3.92 -3.40
N ALA A 25 6.25 -2.89 -2.55
CA ALA A 25 5.89 -2.98 -1.13
C ALA A 25 4.41 -3.34 -0.94
N ILE A 26 3.50 -2.69 -1.69
CA ILE A 26 2.06 -3.07 -1.71
C ILE A 26 1.87 -4.51 -2.18
N GLY A 27 2.63 -4.96 -3.18
CA GLY A 27 2.62 -6.35 -3.63
C GLY A 27 3.02 -7.33 -2.53
N CYS A 28 4.03 -7.00 -1.74
CA CYS A 28 4.43 -7.79 -0.56
C CYS A 28 3.33 -7.77 0.53
N MET A 29 2.75 -6.61 0.83
CA MET A 29 1.61 -6.50 1.76
C MET A 29 0.45 -7.40 1.37
N MET A 30 0.15 -7.47 0.08
CA MET A 30 -0.97 -8.28 -0.45
C MET A 30 -0.64 -9.78 -0.57
N GLY A 31 0.61 -10.15 -0.35
CA GLY A 31 1.10 -11.52 -0.54
C GLY A 31 1.35 -11.89 -2.01
N ARG A 32 1.37 -10.91 -2.92
CA ARG A 32 1.73 -11.14 -4.32
C ARG A 32 3.22 -11.49 -4.46
N TYR A 33 4.06 -10.83 -3.67
CA TYR A 33 5.50 -11.05 -3.57
C TYR A 33 5.87 -11.35 -2.12
N SER A 34 7.07 -11.86 -1.91
CA SER A 34 7.67 -12.08 -0.60
C SER A 34 9.11 -11.56 -0.60
N LEU A 35 9.61 -11.15 0.56
CA LEU A 35 11.04 -10.88 0.75
C LEU A 35 11.85 -12.17 0.95
N ASP A 36 11.17 -13.28 1.24
CA ASP A 36 11.80 -14.58 1.56
C ASP A 36 11.93 -15.49 0.34
N GLU A 37 11.14 -15.25 -0.72
CA GLU A 37 11.11 -16.07 -1.92
C GLU A 37 11.06 -15.21 -3.19
N PRO A 38 11.79 -15.57 -4.25
CA PRO A 38 11.80 -14.81 -5.49
C PRO A 38 10.54 -15.02 -6.33
N GLY A 39 10.18 -14.01 -7.11
CA GLY A 39 9.12 -14.09 -8.11
C GLY A 39 7.71 -13.86 -7.60
N LEU A 40 6.74 -14.40 -8.34
CA LEU A 40 5.31 -14.28 -8.04
C LEU A 40 4.88 -15.38 -7.10
N ILE A 41 4.48 -15.02 -5.88
CA ILE A 41 4.11 -15.98 -4.83
C ILE A 41 2.62 -16.35 -4.91
N TYR A 42 1.74 -15.34 -4.87
CA TYR A 42 0.29 -15.54 -4.92
C TYR A 42 -0.33 -14.56 -5.92
N GLY A 43 -0.75 -15.03 -7.08
CA GLY A 43 -1.18 -14.10 -8.11
C GLY A 43 -1.64 -14.74 -9.42
N HIS A 44 -2.01 -16.00 -9.43
CA HIS A 44 -2.55 -16.69 -10.61
C HIS A 44 -3.70 -17.62 -10.25
N ALA A 45 -4.47 -18.03 -11.25
CA ALA A 45 -5.68 -18.84 -11.08
C ALA A 45 -5.45 -20.23 -10.46
N GLY A 46 -4.20 -20.72 -10.46
CA GLY A 46 -3.83 -22.01 -9.86
C GLY A 46 -3.45 -21.97 -8.39
N ASN A 47 -3.53 -20.79 -7.74
CA ASN A 47 -3.25 -20.69 -6.32
C ASN A 47 -4.32 -21.41 -5.48
N VAL A 48 -3.89 -22.33 -4.63
CA VAL A 48 -4.74 -23.09 -3.73
C VAL A 48 -4.44 -22.65 -2.30
N GLY A 49 -5.35 -21.85 -1.73
CA GLY A 49 -5.20 -21.31 -0.40
C GLY A 49 -4.08 -20.26 -0.30
N PHE A 50 -4.14 -19.45 0.73
CA PHE A 50 -3.10 -18.48 1.08
C PHE A 50 -2.25 -19.04 2.21
N ASP A 51 -0.94 -19.13 2.01
CA ASP A 51 0.00 -19.66 3.00
C ASP A 51 0.84 -18.51 3.59
N ALA A 52 0.50 -18.09 4.80
CA ALA A 52 1.16 -17.01 5.51
C ALA A 52 2.63 -17.34 5.89
N SER A 53 3.00 -18.63 5.95
CA SER A 53 4.36 -19.03 6.33
C SER A 53 5.44 -18.63 5.32
N ARG A 54 5.03 -18.31 4.09
CA ARG A 54 5.91 -17.85 3.01
C ARG A 54 6.34 -16.38 3.11
N TYR A 55 5.92 -15.67 4.16
CA TYR A 55 6.13 -14.23 4.35
C TYR A 55 6.69 -13.93 5.75
N ALA A 56 7.83 -14.56 6.09
CA ALA A 56 8.39 -14.47 7.44
C ALA A 56 9.04 -13.11 7.73
N THR A 57 9.85 -12.59 6.79
CA THR A 57 10.59 -11.33 6.95
C THR A 57 9.67 -10.11 6.94
N PHE A 58 8.66 -10.11 6.08
CA PHE A 58 7.64 -9.08 6.00
C PHE A 58 6.28 -9.74 5.83
N PRO A 59 5.54 -9.98 6.93
CA PRO A 59 4.27 -10.68 6.89
C PRO A 59 3.27 -10.01 5.94
N ALA A 60 2.66 -10.80 5.05
CA ALA A 60 1.58 -10.32 4.23
C ALA A 60 0.35 -10.01 5.09
N ASP A 61 -0.48 -9.10 4.62
CA ASP A 61 -1.75 -8.78 5.27
C ASP A 61 -2.63 -10.02 5.45
N ALA A 62 -3.35 -10.10 6.57
CA ALA A 62 -4.09 -11.31 6.94
C ALA A 62 -5.26 -11.61 6.01
N ASP A 63 -5.97 -10.58 5.53
CA ASP A 63 -7.19 -10.72 4.74
C ASP A 63 -7.10 -10.18 3.30
N GLY A 64 -5.99 -9.53 2.95
CA GLY A 64 -5.78 -8.93 1.63
C GLY A 64 -6.54 -7.63 1.42
N ILE A 65 -6.87 -6.93 2.52
CA ILE A 65 -7.52 -5.61 2.54
C ILE A 65 -6.58 -4.63 3.21
N VAL A 66 -6.07 -3.64 2.48
CA VAL A 66 -5.13 -2.66 3.01
C VAL A 66 -5.72 -1.25 2.90
N PRO A 67 -5.98 -0.57 4.03
CA PRO A 67 -6.49 0.79 4.05
C PRO A 67 -5.51 1.81 3.44
N LEU A 68 -6.04 2.79 2.69
CA LEU A 68 -5.35 3.93 2.11
C LEU A 68 -5.99 5.23 2.61
N THR A 69 -6.03 5.43 3.91
CA THR A 69 -6.70 6.59 4.49
C THR A 69 -5.77 7.81 4.57
N ASP A 70 -6.32 9.00 4.49
CA ASP A 70 -5.62 10.28 4.62
C ASP A 70 -5.07 10.54 6.03
N GLU A 71 -5.67 9.91 7.05
CA GLU A 71 -5.22 9.91 8.43
C GLU A 71 -4.96 8.48 8.95
N ARG A 72 -4.27 8.37 10.08
CA ARG A 72 -3.95 7.08 10.72
C ARG A 72 -5.14 6.56 11.52
N TRP A 73 -6.05 5.87 10.85
CA TRP A 73 -7.22 5.24 11.47
C TRP A 73 -7.03 3.76 11.80
N PHE A 74 -6.11 3.08 11.10
CA PHE A 74 -5.86 1.64 11.18
C PHE A 74 -4.40 1.34 11.48
N THR A 75 -4.12 0.20 12.09
CA THR A 75 -2.75 -0.27 12.39
C THR A 75 -2.09 -0.94 11.18
N ASP A 76 -2.88 -1.47 10.27
CA ASP A 76 -2.51 -2.13 9.01
C ASP A 76 -2.60 -1.21 7.78
N ASP A 77 -2.68 0.08 8.01
CA ASP A 77 -2.71 1.13 6.99
C ASP A 77 -1.46 1.10 6.11
N ALA A 78 -1.64 1.30 4.80
CA ALA A 78 -0.58 1.18 3.82
C ALA A 78 0.65 2.06 4.10
N ALA A 79 0.47 3.27 4.65
CA ALA A 79 1.59 4.15 4.94
C ALA A 79 2.45 3.62 6.09
N ILE A 80 1.82 3.06 7.12
CA ILE A 80 2.52 2.36 8.21
C ILE A 80 3.27 1.16 7.65
N ARG A 81 2.60 0.37 6.83
CA ARG A 81 3.17 -0.83 6.23
C ARG A 81 4.33 -0.55 5.28
N VAL A 82 4.32 0.59 4.54
CA VAL A 82 5.49 1.02 3.74
C VAL A 82 6.70 1.28 4.64
N ARG A 83 6.51 1.95 5.79
CA ARG A 83 7.58 2.18 6.75
C ARG A 83 8.14 0.87 7.31
N GLU A 84 7.26 -0.09 7.66
CA GLU A 84 7.66 -1.43 8.10
C GLU A 84 8.40 -2.21 7.01
N PHE A 85 7.98 -2.07 5.75
CA PHE A 85 8.67 -2.67 4.61
C PHE A 85 10.10 -2.13 4.47
N LEU A 86 10.29 -0.79 4.54
CA LEU A 86 11.62 -0.19 4.50
C LEU A 86 12.49 -0.66 5.65
N LEU A 87 11.91 -0.78 6.86
CA LEU A 87 12.58 -1.33 8.04
C LEU A 87 13.03 -2.78 7.82
N ALA A 88 12.17 -3.62 7.25
CA ALA A 88 12.46 -5.03 6.98
C ALA A 88 13.57 -5.20 5.92
N VAL A 89 13.62 -4.31 4.91
CA VAL A 89 14.58 -4.42 3.81
C VAL A 89 15.95 -3.84 4.17
N TRP A 90 16.00 -2.67 4.84
CA TRP A 90 17.25 -1.93 5.06
C TRP A 90 17.65 -1.75 6.53
N GLY A 91 16.81 -2.20 7.45
CA GLY A 91 17.09 -2.11 8.88
C GLY A 91 16.77 -0.75 9.51
N ALA A 92 16.92 -0.69 10.83
CA ALA A 92 16.54 0.48 11.63
C ALA A 92 17.49 1.68 11.44
N ASP A 93 18.77 1.42 11.24
CA ASP A 93 19.81 2.45 11.20
C ASP A 93 19.63 3.46 10.05
N THR A 94 19.02 3.01 8.94
CA THR A 94 18.81 3.82 7.74
C THR A 94 17.35 4.19 7.50
N LEU A 95 16.44 3.78 8.38
CA LEU A 95 15.00 3.92 8.15
C LEU A 95 14.56 5.37 7.92
N GLU A 96 14.99 6.29 8.77
CA GLU A 96 14.59 7.71 8.65
C GLU A 96 15.18 8.36 7.40
N GLU A 97 16.40 8.01 7.03
CA GLU A 97 17.03 8.49 5.80
C GLU A 97 16.28 7.95 4.56
N ASN A 98 15.94 6.67 4.57
CA ASN A 98 15.18 6.03 3.48
C ASN A 98 13.76 6.61 3.35
N MET A 99 13.09 6.88 4.48
CA MET A 99 11.78 7.53 4.48
C MET A 99 11.86 8.96 3.92
N ALA A 100 12.86 9.74 4.34
CA ALA A 100 13.07 11.08 3.82
C ALA A 100 13.36 11.08 2.32
N TRP A 101 14.25 10.18 1.87
CA TRP A 101 14.59 10.04 0.46
C TRP A 101 13.38 9.64 -0.39
N LEU A 102 12.57 8.69 0.11
CA LEU A 102 11.35 8.25 -0.57
C LEU A 102 10.35 9.40 -0.68
N ALA A 103 10.09 10.11 0.42
CA ALA A 103 9.18 11.25 0.44
C ALA A 103 9.61 12.36 -0.52
N GLU A 104 10.88 12.75 -0.49
CA GLU A 104 11.43 13.74 -1.42
C GLU A 104 11.24 13.33 -2.87
N SER A 105 11.43 12.05 -3.19
CA SER A 105 11.26 11.47 -4.53
C SER A 105 9.80 11.50 -5.00
N LEU A 106 8.84 11.46 -4.08
CA LEU A 106 7.40 11.54 -4.37
C LEU A 106 6.88 12.99 -4.38
N GLY A 107 7.72 13.97 -4.03
CA GLY A 107 7.38 15.38 -3.99
C GLY A 107 6.74 15.82 -2.67
N THR A 108 7.58 16.03 -1.65
CA THR A 108 7.18 16.56 -0.34
C THR A 108 6.67 17.99 -0.46
N LYS A 109 5.59 18.33 0.23
CA LYS A 109 5.12 19.71 0.39
C LYS A 109 5.78 20.34 1.61
N ALA A 110 5.83 21.68 1.64
CA ALA A 110 6.65 22.46 2.59
C ALA A 110 6.39 22.18 4.09
N SER A 111 5.23 21.64 4.47
CA SER A 111 4.86 21.34 5.86
C SER A 111 4.68 19.84 6.14
N GLU A 112 4.95 18.99 5.15
CA GLU A 112 4.74 17.55 5.31
C GLU A 112 5.97 16.86 5.90
N THR A 113 5.74 15.96 6.83
CA THR A 113 6.71 14.94 7.22
C THR A 113 6.86 13.87 6.12
N PRO A 114 7.94 13.08 6.13
CA PRO A 114 8.08 11.96 5.21
C PRO A 114 6.90 10.98 5.24
N ASP A 115 6.40 10.64 6.42
CA ASP A 115 5.24 9.75 6.59
C ASP A 115 3.97 10.35 5.99
N GLU A 116 3.71 11.65 6.18
CA GLU A 116 2.56 12.35 5.59
C GLU A 116 2.66 12.41 4.07
N THR A 117 3.85 12.63 3.51
CA THR A 117 4.07 12.63 2.06
C THR A 117 3.76 11.25 1.46
N VAL A 118 4.27 10.17 2.07
CA VAL A 118 4.00 8.80 1.62
C VAL A 118 2.50 8.49 1.73
N ARG A 119 1.85 8.86 2.83
CA ARG A 119 0.41 8.70 3.04
C ARG A 119 -0.41 9.41 1.96
N ARG A 120 -0.11 10.67 1.70
CA ARG A 120 -0.76 11.46 0.65
C ARG A 120 -0.59 10.83 -0.74
N TYR A 121 0.62 10.36 -1.07
CA TYR A 121 0.85 9.66 -2.32
C TYR A 121 -0.04 8.40 -2.44
N LEU A 122 -0.09 7.59 -1.40
CA LEU A 122 -0.90 6.37 -1.36
C LEU A 122 -2.40 6.67 -1.50
N ALA A 123 -2.91 7.67 -0.79
CA ALA A 123 -4.32 8.04 -0.82
C ALA A 123 -4.75 8.68 -2.15
N ASP A 124 -3.91 9.55 -2.74
CA ASP A 124 -4.30 10.41 -3.86
C ASP A 124 -3.85 9.91 -5.23
N LYS A 125 -2.66 9.28 -5.31
CA LYS A 125 -1.97 9.02 -6.58
C LYS A 125 -1.76 7.53 -6.88
N PHE A 126 -1.43 6.73 -5.88
CA PHE A 126 -1.01 5.33 -6.07
C PHE A 126 -1.95 4.53 -6.97
N TYR A 127 -3.26 4.62 -6.75
CA TYR A 127 -4.20 3.83 -7.55
C TYR A 127 -4.26 4.27 -9.01
N LYS A 128 -4.06 5.55 -9.30
CA LYS A 128 -3.96 6.07 -10.68
C LYS A 128 -2.72 5.52 -11.38
N ASP A 129 -1.57 5.52 -10.68
CA ASP A 129 -0.31 5.00 -11.21
C ASP A 129 -0.41 3.48 -11.44
N HIS A 130 -1.06 2.78 -10.51
CA HIS A 130 -1.38 1.35 -10.65
C HIS A 130 -2.21 1.07 -11.91
N LEU A 131 -3.28 1.83 -12.15
CA LEU A 131 -4.12 1.70 -13.34
C LEU A 131 -3.34 1.95 -14.64
N GLN A 132 -2.41 2.92 -14.65
CA GLN A 132 -1.56 3.20 -15.81
C GLN A 132 -0.59 2.03 -16.06
N THR A 133 0.08 1.55 -15.03
CA THR A 133 1.03 0.44 -15.11
C THR A 133 0.37 -0.84 -15.63
N TYR A 134 -0.82 -1.15 -15.16
CA TYR A 134 -1.58 -2.34 -15.56
C TYR A 134 -2.56 -2.08 -16.72
N LYS A 135 -2.39 -0.98 -17.48
CA LYS A 135 -3.20 -0.67 -18.69
C LYS A 135 -4.70 -0.78 -18.43
N LYS A 136 -5.17 -0.21 -17.32
CA LYS A 136 -6.56 -0.27 -16.83
C LYS A 136 -7.09 -1.68 -16.52
N ARG A 137 -6.21 -2.62 -16.26
CA ARG A 137 -6.55 -3.98 -15.78
C ARG A 137 -5.97 -4.17 -14.37
N PRO A 138 -6.53 -3.51 -13.35
CA PRO A 138 -5.95 -3.51 -12.02
C PRO A 138 -5.94 -4.92 -11.41
N ILE A 139 -4.91 -5.21 -10.63
CA ILE A 139 -4.82 -6.43 -9.80
C ILE A 139 -5.31 -6.18 -8.37
N TYR A 140 -5.47 -4.93 -8.00
CA TYR A 140 -6.14 -4.48 -6.77
C TYR A 140 -7.39 -3.70 -7.13
N TRP A 141 -8.46 -3.89 -6.37
CA TRP A 141 -9.62 -3.02 -6.45
C TRP A 141 -9.57 -1.99 -5.34
N LEU A 142 -9.92 -0.75 -5.69
CA LEU A 142 -10.07 0.34 -4.73
C LEU A 142 -11.54 0.45 -4.32
N PHE A 143 -11.81 0.18 -3.05
CA PHE A 143 -13.07 0.52 -2.42
C PHE A 143 -12.96 1.89 -1.77
N SER A 144 -13.92 2.77 -2.01
CA SER A 144 -13.88 4.16 -1.55
C SER A 144 -15.26 4.63 -1.13
N SER A 145 -15.31 5.50 -0.10
CA SER A 145 -16.50 6.23 0.32
C SER A 145 -16.89 7.38 -0.63
N GLY A 146 -16.24 7.47 -1.79
CA GLY A 146 -16.53 8.46 -2.82
C GLY A 146 -15.67 9.72 -2.72
N LYS A 147 -16.21 10.88 -3.17
CA LYS A 147 -15.44 12.11 -3.35
C LYS A 147 -14.79 12.66 -2.07
N GLN A 148 -15.37 12.39 -0.92
CA GLN A 148 -14.85 12.87 0.36
C GLN A 148 -13.60 12.10 0.82
N GLY A 149 -13.34 10.90 0.26
CA GLY A 149 -12.12 10.15 0.54
C GLY A 149 -11.95 9.70 1.99
N ALA A 150 -12.97 9.82 2.83
CA ALA A 150 -12.89 9.49 4.25
C ALA A 150 -12.50 8.03 4.53
N PHE A 151 -12.82 7.13 3.60
CA PHE A 151 -12.39 5.74 3.62
C PHE A 151 -11.97 5.32 2.22
N GLN A 152 -10.81 4.71 2.15
CA GLN A 152 -10.31 4.00 0.97
C GLN A 152 -9.58 2.74 1.42
N ALA A 153 -9.72 1.64 0.68
CA ALA A 153 -8.96 0.42 0.89
C ALA A 153 -8.70 -0.30 -0.43
N LEU A 154 -7.49 -0.83 -0.58
CA LEU A 154 -7.17 -1.77 -1.64
C LEU A 154 -7.59 -3.18 -1.25
N VAL A 155 -8.17 -3.90 -2.18
CA VAL A 155 -8.50 -5.33 -2.04
C VAL A 155 -7.79 -6.10 -3.14
N TYR A 156 -7.03 -7.13 -2.76
CA TYR A 156 -6.30 -7.94 -3.73
C TYR A 156 -7.22 -8.93 -4.41
N LEU A 157 -7.33 -8.85 -5.76
CA LEU A 157 -8.28 -9.66 -6.54
C LEU A 157 -8.10 -11.17 -6.37
N HIS A 158 -6.86 -11.64 -6.28
CA HIS A 158 -6.60 -13.06 -6.12
C HIS A 158 -6.92 -13.60 -4.71
N ARG A 159 -7.14 -12.72 -3.73
CA ARG A 159 -7.58 -13.06 -2.37
C ARG A 159 -9.04 -12.66 -2.10
N TYR A 160 -9.74 -12.17 -3.12
CA TYR A 160 -11.15 -11.81 -3.01
C TYR A 160 -12.01 -13.07 -2.84
N THR A 161 -12.90 -13.05 -1.85
CA THR A 161 -13.85 -14.12 -1.53
C THR A 161 -15.26 -13.57 -1.39
N GLU A 162 -16.27 -14.43 -1.31
CA GLU A 162 -17.66 -14.03 -1.07
C GLU A 162 -17.82 -13.20 0.24
N GLY A 163 -16.96 -13.47 1.25
CA GLY A 163 -16.97 -12.77 2.53
C GLY A 163 -16.25 -11.43 2.53
N THR A 164 -15.49 -11.08 1.49
CA THR A 164 -14.61 -9.90 1.49
C THR A 164 -15.36 -8.59 1.74
N LEU A 165 -16.51 -8.36 1.11
CA LEU A 165 -17.30 -7.14 1.33
C LEU A 165 -17.90 -7.06 2.73
N ALA A 166 -18.36 -8.19 3.27
CA ALA A 166 -18.87 -8.25 4.64
C ALA A 166 -17.76 -7.91 5.65
N ARG A 167 -16.56 -8.43 5.43
CA ARG A 167 -15.37 -8.13 6.24
C ARG A 167 -14.97 -6.66 6.11
N LEU A 168 -14.85 -6.12 4.91
CA LEU A 168 -14.55 -4.70 4.66
C LEU A 168 -15.50 -3.78 5.44
N ARG A 169 -16.80 -4.11 5.44
CA ARG A 169 -17.79 -3.38 6.19
C ARG A 169 -17.61 -3.53 7.70
N ALA A 170 -17.49 -4.76 8.19
CA ALA A 170 -17.53 -5.06 9.63
C ALA A 170 -16.22 -4.68 10.35
N GLU A 171 -15.07 -4.94 9.73
CA GLU A 171 -13.76 -4.79 10.37
C GLU A 171 -13.10 -3.43 10.08
N TYR A 172 -13.51 -2.73 9.01
CA TYR A 172 -12.93 -1.45 8.62
C TYR A 172 -13.94 -0.30 8.67
N LEU A 173 -15.03 -0.37 7.90
CA LEU A 173 -15.92 0.78 7.74
C LEU A 173 -16.71 1.11 9.02
N VAL A 174 -17.29 0.12 9.66
CA VAL A 174 -18.08 0.32 10.91
C VAL A 174 -17.20 0.85 12.05
N PRO A 175 -16.02 0.29 12.33
CA PRO A 175 -15.12 0.84 13.33
C PRO A 175 -14.63 2.25 13.00
N LEU A 176 -14.37 2.56 11.72
CA LEU A 176 -13.98 3.90 11.31
C LEU A 176 -15.09 4.92 11.62
N ILE A 177 -16.34 4.62 11.27
CA ILE A 177 -17.47 5.49 11.57
C ILE A 177 -17.54 5.80 13.07
N ALA A 178 -17.41 4.78 13.93
CA ALA A 178 -17.40 4.96 15.37
C ALA A 178 -16.25 5.87 15.86
N LYS A 179 -15.03 5.69 15.31
CA LYS A 179 -13.87 6.53 15.63
C LYS A 179 -14.07 7.99 15.20
N VAL A 180 -14.64 8.21 14.01
CA VAL A 180 -14.92 9.57 13.49
C VAL A 180 -15.99 10.26 14.34
N VAL A 181 -17.06 9.56 14.70
CA VAL A 181 -18.10 10.10 15.59
C VAL A 181 -17.51 10.50 16.94
N SER A 182 -16.73 9.60 17.57
CA SER A 182 -16.08 9.90 18.87
C SER A 182 -15.14 11.12 18.78
N ARG A 183 -14.42 11.28 17.68
CA ARG A 183 -13.54 12.44 17.46
C ARG A 183 -14.35 13.74 17.30
N LEU A 184 -15.46 13.69 16.59
CA LEU A 184 -16.37 14.85 16.46
C LEU A 184 -16.95 15.26 17.82
N ASP A 185 -17.37 14.29 18.64
CA ASP A 185 -17.91 14.58 19.98
C ASP A 185 -16.86 15.23 20.88
N MET A 186 -15.59 14.75 20.84
CA MET A 186 -14.49 15.39 21.57
C MET A 186 -14.27 16.82 21.12
N LEU A 187 -14.17 17.06 19.80
CA LEU A 187 -13.96 18.41 19.27
C LEU A 187 -15.11 19.37 19.60
N ALA A 188 -16.34 18.87 19.70
CA ALA A 188 -17.50 19.68 20.10
C ALA A 188 -17.51 20.04 21.60
N GLN A 189 -16.77 19.32 22.45
CA GLN A 189 -16.64 19.62 23.89
C GLN A 189 -15.54 20.64 24.18
N ASP A 190 -14.58 20.82 23.24
CA ASP A 190 -13.45 21.74 23.38
C ASP A 190 -13.76 23.17 22.90
N VAL A 191 -15.00 23.43 22.45
CA VAL A 191 -15.50 24.73 21.97
C VAL A 191 -16.47 25.31 22.99
#